data_5a81a29fed71d729003a016a8ef532b1
#
_entry.id   5a81a29fed71d729003a016a8ef532b1
#
_cell.length_a   1.000
_cell.length_b   1.000
_cell.length_c   1.000
_cell.angle_alpha   90.00
_cell.angle_beta   90.00
_cell.angle_gamma   90.00
#
_symmetry.space_group_name_H-M   'P 1'
#
loop_
_entity.id
_entity.type
_entity.pdbx_description
1 polymer ?
#
loop_
_entity_poly.entity_id
_entity_poly.type
_entity_poly.pdbx_seq_one_letter_code
_entity_poly.pdbx_strand_id
1 'polypeptide(L)'
;MEQRIHEERDILERERHEVLDDLERLREALKVSEVKVDTEEGDPDLHEREKNLALVHALEAKLQSLDRALRAIDLGVYGICERCGAQISPERLEVKPDATLCLECQREVERLAKRGQYREQTIF
;
A
#
# COMPACT_ATOMS: atom_id res chain seq x y z
N MET A 1 14.94 -3.94 21.82
CA MET A 1 13.89 -4.47 20.94
C MET A 1 12.56 -3.73 21.05
N GLU A 2 12.07 -3.45 22.24
CA GLU A 2 10.81 -2.72 22.40
C GLU A 2 10.85 -1.30 21.85
N GLN A 3 11.96 -0.56 22.04
CA GLN A 3 12.13 0.78 21.49
C GLN A 3 12.10 0.78 19.97
N ARG A 4 12.73 -0.21 19.34
CA ARG A 4 12.77 -0.34 17.88
C ARG A 4 11.36 -0.58 17.33
N ILE A 5 10.57 -1.40 17.99
CA ILE A 5 9.18 -1.66 17.59
C ILE A 5 8.32 -0.41 17.72
N HIS A 6 8.52 0.39 18.77
CA HIS A 6 7.82 1.66 18.93
C HIS A 6 8.18 2.67 17.85
N GLU A 7 9.45 2.75 17.49
CA GLU A 7 9.92 3.62 16.40
C GLU A 7 9.32 3.21 15.07
N GLU A 8 9.30 1.89 14.80
CA GLU A 8 8.69 1.35 13.58
C GLU A 8 7.19 1.64 13.53
N ARG A 9 6.50 1.47 14.65
CA ARG A 9 5.08 1.80 14.75
C ARG A 9 4.82 3.27 14.44
N ASP A 10 5.62 4.17 15.01
CA ASP A 10 5.47 5.60 14.80
C ASP A 10 5.68 5.99 13.33
N ILE A 11 6.68 5.38 12.69
CA ILE A 11 6.94 5.60 11.26
C ILE A 11 5.75 5.14 10.43
N LEU A 12 5.24 3.94 10.70
CA LEU A 12 4.11 3.37 9.97
C LEU A 12 2.83 4.17 10.16
N GLU A 13 2.55 4.62 11.37
CA GLU A 13 1.37 5.44 11.66
C GLU A 13 1.46 6.80 10.98
N ARG A 14 2.64 7.40 10.93
CA ARG A 14 2.86 8.66 10.22
C ARG A 14 2.64 8.50 8.73
N GLU A 15 3.22 7.47 8.14
CA GLU A 15 3.01 7.17 6.71
C GLU A 15 1.54 6.91 6.41
N ARG A 16 0.86 6.19 7.30
CA ARG A 16 -0.57 5.91 7.16
C ARG A 16 -1.38 7.20 7.14
N HIS A 17 -1.08 8.11 8.03
CA HIS A 17 -1.76 9.40 8.11
C HIS A 17 -1.54 10.21 6.82
N GLU A 18 -0.32 10.25 6.31
CA GLU A 18 0.00 10.93 5.05
C GLU A 18 -0.77 10.33 3.86
N VAL A 19 -0.83 9.01 3.80
CA VAL A 19 -1.57 8.30 2.73
C VAL A 19 -3.06 8.63 2.81
N LEU A 20 -3.64 8.62 4.00
CA LEU A 20 -5.05 8.97 4.19
C LEU A 20 -5.36 10.40 3.76
N ASP A 21 -4.49 11.35 4.09
CA ASP A 21 -4.64 12.74 3.67
C ASP A 21 -4.58 12.87 2.15
N ASP A 22 -3.63 12.19 1.51
CA ASP A 22 -3.49 12.19 0.06
C ASP A 22 -4.71 11.59 -0.62
N LEU A 23 -5.24 10.47 -0.07
CA LEU A 23 -6.45 9.84 -0.58
C LEU A 23 -7.66 10.77 -0.49
N GLU A 24 -7.81 11.45 0.63
CA GLU A 24 -8.92 12.40 0.80
C GLU A 24 -8.86 13.51 -0.25
N ARG A 25 -7.69 14.09 -0.46
CA ARG A 25 -7.51 15.14 -1.46
C ARG A 25 -7.79 14.66 -2.88
N LEU A 26 -7.32 13.47 -3.22
CA LEU A 26 -7.54 12.89 -4.55
C LEU A 26 -9.01 12.54 -4.79
N ARG A 27 -9.68 12.00 -3.79
CA ARG A 27 -11.12 11.68 -3.88
C ARG A 27 -11.96 12.94 -4.05
N GLU A 28 -11.62 14.01 -3.36
CA GLU A 28 -12.28 15.31 -3.54
C GLU A 28 -12.07 15.86 -4.95
N ALA A 29 -10.82 15.78 -5.46
CA ALA A 29 -10.52 16.20 -6.82
C ALA A 29 -11.31 15.40 -7.86
N LEU A 30 -11.48 14.10 -7.64
CA LEU A 30 -12.25 13.23 -8.52
C LEU A 30 -13.74 13.56 -8.50
N LYS A 31 -14.30 13.91 -7.33
CA LYS A 31 -15.70 14.34 -7.21
C LYS A 31 -15.96 15.63 -7.99
N VAL A 32 -15.06 16.60 -7.86
CA VAL A 32 -15.15 17.87 -8.58
C VAL A 32 -15.09 17.63 -10.09
N SER A 33 -14.20 16.73 -10.51
CA SER A 33 -14.03 16.34 -11.90
C SER A 33 -15.30 15.68 -12.47
N GLU A 34 -16.01 14.87 -11.70
CA GLU A 34 -17.27 14.23 -12.10
C GLU A 34 -18.38 15.25 -12.38
N VAL A 35 -18.45 16.31 -11.58
CA VAL A 35 -19.45 17.37 -11.74
C VAL A 35 -19.18 18.20 -13.00
N LYS A 36 -17.91 18.29 -13.42
CA LYS A 36 -17.51 19.08 -14.59
C LYS A 36 -17.50 18.31 -15.90
N VAL A 37 -17.65 16.99 -15.87
CA VAL A 37 -17.65 16.17 -17.08
C VAL A 37 -18.98 16.32 -17.79
N ASP A 38 -19.12 17.39 -18.55
CA ASP A 38 -20.09 17.48 -19.64
C ASP A 38 -19.40 16.84 -20.84
N THR A 39 -19.61 15.63 -21.01
CA THR A 39 -19.53 14.68 -22.12
C THR A 39 -19.15 15.20 -23.51
N GLU A 40 -18.12 15.99 -23.68
CA GLU A 40 -17.58 16.25 -25.01
C GLU A 40 -16.35 15.38 -25.23
N GLU A 41 -16.32 14.69 -26.37
CA GLU A 41 -15.18 13.90 -26.81
C GLU A 41 -13.93 14.77 -26.86
N GLY A 42 -12.85 14.32 -26.17
CA GLY A 42 -11.58 14.99 -26.20
C GLY A 42 -11.31 15.93 -25.04
N ASP A 43 -11.99 15.73 -23.91
CA ASP A 43 -11.72 16.48 -22.68
C ASP A 43 -10.30 16.17 -22.19
N PRO A 44 -9.37 17.17 -22.14
CA PRO A 44 -8.02 16.95 -21.64
C PRO A 44 -7.98 16.53 -20.17
N ASP A 45 -9.05 16.76 -19.41
CA ASP A 45 -9.15 16.34 -18.01
C ASP A 45 -9.34 14.83 -17.85
N LEU A 46 -9.68 14.12 -18.93
CA LEU A 46 -9.84 12.67 -18.88
C LEU A 46 -8.52 11.95 -18.53
N HIS A 47 -7.40 12.37 -19.11
CA HIS A 47 -6.10 11.81 -18.78
C HIS A 47 -5.70 12.06 -17.34
N GLU A 48 -5.97 13.25 -16.84
CA GLU A 48 -5.69 13.59 -15.46
C GLU A 48 -6.56 12.80 -14.50
N ARG A 49 -7.83 12.59 -14.86
CA ARG A 49 -8.74 11.76 -14.08
C ARG A 49 -8.25 10.31 -14.01
N GLU A 50 -7.83 9.73 -15.14
CA GLU A 50 -7.29 8.38 -15.20
C GLU A 50 -6.02 8.26 -14.35
N LYS A 51 -5.14 9.24 -14.41
CA LYS A 51 -3.93 9.32 -13.61
C LYS A 51 -4.27 9.38 -12.12
N ASN A 52 -5.24 10.20 -11.73
CA ASN A 52 -5.66 10.32 -10.34
C ASN A 52 -6.31 9.04 -9.83
N LEU A 53 -7.09 8.34 -10.65
CA LEU A 53 -7.66 7.04 -10.29
C LEU A 53 -6.57 6.00 -10.07
N ALA A 54 -5.56 5.95 -10.95
CA ALA A 54 -4.43 5.05 -10.79
C ALA A 54 -3.67 5.34 -9.49
N LEU A 55 -3.50 6.62 -9.16
CA LEU A 55 -2.83 7.04 -7.94
C LEU A 55 -3.65 6.65 -6.69
N VAL A 56 -4.98 6.79 -6.74
CA VAL A 56 -5.87 6.34 -5.67
C VAL A 56 -5.69 4.84 -5.43
N HIS A 57 -5.67 4.03 -6.49
CA HIS A 57 -5.48 2.59 -6.36
C HIS A 57 -4.11 2.26 -5.75
N ALA A 58 -3.05 2.95 -6.16
CA ALA A 58 -1.72 2.75 -5.61
C ALA A 58 -1.66 3.12 -4.11
N LEU A 59 -2.29 4.22 -3.74
CA LEU A 59 -2.34 4.66 -2.34
C LEU A 59 -3.20 3.73 -1.47
N GLU A 60 -4.30 3.22 -2.01
CA GLU A 60 -5.11 2.22 -1.30
C GLU A 60 -4.32 0.94 -1.04
N ALA A 61 -3.53 0.48 -2.02
CA ALA A 61 -2.66 -0.67 -1.86
C ALA A 61 -1.58 -0.41 -0.80
N LYS A 62 -1.01 0.80 -0.80
CA LYS A 62 -0.04 1.23 0.21
C LYS A 62 -0.67 1.24 1.60
N LEU A 63 -1.90 1.75 1.72
CA LEU A 63 -2.64 1.77 2.98
C LEU A 63 -2.85 0.36 3.52
N GLN A 64 -3.21 -0.58 2.66
CA GLN A 64 -3.37 -1.98 3.05
C GLN A 64 -2.06 -2.58 3.58
N SER A 65 -0.94 -2.30 2.92
CA SER A 65 0.38 -2.74 3.38
C SER A 65 0.72 -2.17 4.76
N LEU A 66 0.44 -0.88 4.96
CA LEU A 66 0.67 -0.21 6.25
C LEU A 66 -0.19 -0.83 7.35
N ASP A 67 -1.46 -1.09 7.07
CA ASP A 67 -2.37 -1.71 8.03
C ASP A 67 -1.94 -3.14 8.39
N ARG A 68 -1.46 -3.92 7.42
CA ARG A 68 -0.92 -5.26 7.67
C ARG A 68 0.33 -5.22 8.54
N ALA A 69 1.24 -4.28 8.27
CA ALA A 69 2.45 -4.13 9.06
C ALA A 69 2.13 -3.73 10.49
N LEU A 70 1.19 -2.81 10.68
CA LEU A 70 0.73 -2.40 12.02
C LEU A 70 0.08 -3.57 12.76
N ARG A 71 -0.73 -4.36 12.07
CA ARG A 71 -1.33 -5.57 12.64
C ARG A 71 -0.26 -6.58 13.04
N ALA A 72 0.78 -6.75 12.21
CA ALA A 72 1.89 -7.64 12.51
C ALA A 72 2.62 -7.23 13.78
N ILE A 73 2.78 -5.92 14.01
CA ILE A 73 3.34 -5.40 15.26
C ILE A 73 2.45 -5.79 16.44
N ASP A 74 1.15 -5.59 16.32
CA ASP A 74 0.19 -5.91 17.39
C ASP A 74 0.17 -7.41 17.71
N LEU A 75 0.36 -8.25 16.70
CA LEU A 75 0.39 -9.71 16.86
C LEU A 75 1.77 -10.25 17.25
N GLY A 76 2.79 -9.40 17.31
CA GLY A 76 4.15 -9.82 17.65
C GLY A 76 4.87 -10.56 16.55
N VAL A 77 4.44 -10.42 15.29
CA VAL A 77 5.02 -11.09 14.13
C VAL A 77 5.61 -10.14 13.10
N TYR A 78 5.87 -8.90 13.51
CA TYR A 78 6.49 -7.92 12.65
C TYR A 78 7.87 -8.40 12.19
N GLY A 79 8.17 -8.25 10.90
CA GLY A 79 9.43 -8.70 10.32
C GLY A 79 9.43 -10.15 9.90
N ILE A 80 8.30 -10.83 10.00
CA ILE A 80 8.14 -12.22 9.56
C ILE A 80 7.28 -12.23 8.31
N CYS A 81 7.74 -12.92 7.26
CA CYS A 81 7.00 -13.01 6.00
C CYS A 81 5.65 -13.69 6.20
N GLU A 82 4.58 -13.04 5.77
CA GLU A 82 3.22 -13.58 5.85
C GLU A 82 3.03 -14.86 5.05
N ARG A 83 3.83 -15.05 4.01
CA ARG A 83 3.64 -16.15 3.07
C ARG A 83 4.47 -17.38 3.42
N CYS A 84 5.75 -17.21 3.74
CA CYS A 84 6.65 -18.35 4.00
C CYS A 84 7.10 -18.48 5.45
N GLY A 85 6.83 -17.49 6.29
CA GLY A 85 7.23 -17.53 7.69
C GLY A 85 8.69 -17.22 7.95
N ALA A 86 9.49 -16.93 6.93
CA ALA A 86 10.89 -16.57 7.09
C ALA A 86 11.03 -15.14 7.61
N GLN A 87 12.15 -14.82 8.22
CA GLN A 87 12.45 -13.46 8.64
C GLN A 87 12.71 -12.58 7.43
N ILE A 88 12.09 -11.41 7.42
CA ILE A 88 12.38 -10.37 6.42
C ILE A 88 13.70 -9.72 6.82
N SER A 89 14.61 -9.49 5.85
CA SER A 89 15.92 -8.92 6.17
C SER A 89 15.78 -7.53 6.80
N PRO A 90 16.59 -7.20 7.81
CA PRO A 90 16.55 -5.87 8.43
C PRO A 90 16.81 -4.74 7.44
N GLU A 91 17.64 -4.96 6.43
CA GLU A 91 17.94 -3.97 5.39
C GLU A 91 16.69 -3.64 4.58
N ARG A 92 15.87 -4.66 4.28
CA ARG A 92 14.62 -4.46 3.56
C ARG A 92 13.61 -3.69 4.41
N LEU A 93 13.54 -3.99 5.71
CA LEU A 93 12.62 -3.28 6.62
C LEU A 93 13.03 -1.83 6.83
N GLU A 94 14.31 -1.50 6.77
CA GLU A 94 14.78 -0.11 6.84
C GLU A 94 14.28 0.70 5.64
N VAL A 95 14.35 0.12 4.46
CA VAL A 95 13.93 0.77 3.21
C VAL A 95 12.41 0.74 3.06
N LYS A 96 11.79 -0.34 3.49
CA LYS A 96 10.35 -0.55 3.36
C LYS A 96 9.78 -1.06 4.69
N PRO A 97 9.49 -0.16 5.64
CA PRO A 97 8.97 -0.56 6.95
C PRO A 97 7.63 -1.29 6.89
N ASP A 98 6.83 -1.08 5.85
CA ASP A 98 5.56 -1.76 5.64
C ASP A 98 5.68 -3.10 4.92
N ALA A 99 6.90 -3.61 4.74
CA ALA A 99 7.10 -4.91 4.10
C ALA A 99 6.49 -6.03 4.95
N THR A 100 5.63 -6.84 4.35
CA THR A 100 5.00 -8.00 4.97
C THR A 100 5.42 -9.30 4.30
N LEU A 101 6.20 -9.20 3.23
CA LEU A 101 6.73 -10.33 2.48
C LEU A 101 8.26 -10.22 2.39
N CYS A 102 8.94 -11.37 2.43
CA CYS A 102 10.36 -11.40 2.12
C CYS A 102 10.56 -11.13 0.63
N LEU A 103 11.78 -10.83 0.23
CA LEU A 103 12.09 -10.47 -1.15
C LEU A 103 11.68 -11.57 -2.14
N GLU A 104 11.96 -12.82 -1.80
CA GLU A 104 11.60 -13.97 -2.65
C GLU A 104 10.08 -14.09 -2.84
N CYS A 105 9.32 -13.98 -1.75
CA CYS A 105 7.86 -14.04 -1.81
C CYS A 105 7.28 -12.84 -2.54
N GLN A 106 7.85 -11.65 -2.37
CA GLN A 106 7.43 -10.46 -3.10
C GLN A 106 7.59 -10.66 -4.61
N ARG A 107 8.74 -11.18 -5.03
CA ARG A 107 8.99 -11.49 -6.44
C ARG A 107 8.03 -12.52 -6.98
N GLU A 108 7.73 -13.55 -6.20
CA GLU A 108 6.78 -14.60 -6.59
C GLU A 108 5.36 -14.04 -6.74
N VAL A 109 4.92 -13.21 -5.80
CA VAL A 109 3.62 -12.56 -5.84
C VAL A 109 3.51 -11.66 -7.08
N GLU A 110 4.54 -10.88 -7.36
CA GLU A 110 4.57 -10.01 -8.55
C GLU A 110 4.53 -10.83 -9.84
N ARG A 111 5.26 -11.94 -9.88
CA ARG A 111 5.25 -12.86 -11.01
C ARG A 111 3.87 -13.45 -11.26
N LEU A 112 3.20 -13.90 -10.20
CA LEU A 112 1.86 -14.45 -10.27
C LEU A 112 0.83 -13.39 -10.66
N ALA A 113 0.97 -12.16 -10.16
CA ALA A 113 0.10 -11.06 -10.52
C ALA A 113 0.18 -10.71 -12.01
N LYS A 114 1.38 -10.74 -12.58
CA LYS A 114 1.60 -10.52 -14.02
C LYS A 114 0.93 -11.58 -14.89
N ARG A 115 0.81 -12.81 -14.35
CA ARG A 115 0.12 -13.90 -15.04
C ARG A 115 -1.38 -13.92 -14.78
N GLY A 116 -1.91 -13.00 -13.96
CA GLY A 116 -3.31 -12.98 -13.57
C GLY A 116 -3.72 -14.14 -12.68
N GLN A 117 -2.77 -14.82 -12.06
CA GLN A 117 -3.00 -16.00 -11.24
C GLN A 117 -2.97 -15.75 -9.74
N TYR A 118 -2.54 -14.55 -9.34
CA TYR A 118 -2.44 -14.23 -7.92
C TYR A 118 -3.77 -13.71 -7.38
N ARG A 119 -4.25 -14.33 -6.33
CA ARG A 119 -5.33 -13.80 -5.52
C ARG A 119 -4.77 -13.54 -4.14
N GLU A 120 -5.02 -12.35 -3.63
CA GLU A 120 -4.53 -11.95 -2.33
C GLU A 120 -5.18 -12.79 -1.23
N GLN A 121 -4.37 -13.68 -0.64
CA GLN A 121 -4.78 -14.46 0.52
C GLN A 121 -3.89 -14.06 1.68
N THR A 122 -4.49 -13.45 2.69
CA THR A 122 -3.80 -13.19 3.94
C THR A 122 -3.96 -14.39 4.86
N ILE A 123 -2.84 -14.83 5.44
CA ILE A 123 -2.79 -15.94 6.40
C ILE A 123 -3.28 -15.48 7.78
N PHE A 124 -3.39 -14.18 7.99
CA PHE A 124 -3.80 -13.61 9.27
C PHE A 124 -5.26 -13.16 9.27
#